data_2f7123a97f1051b5c6b64b3261bed1d4
#
_entry.id   2f7123a97f1051b5c6b64b3261bed1d4
#
_cell.length_a   1.000
_cell.length_b   1.000
_cell.length_c   1.000
_cell.angle_alpha   90.00
_cell.angle_beta   90.00
_cell.angle_gamma   90.00
#
_symmetry.space_group_name_H-M   'P 1'
#
loop_
_entity.id
_entity.type
_entity.pdbx_description
1 polymer ?
#
loop_
_entity_poly.entity_id
_entity_poly.type
_entity_poly.pdbx_seq_one_letter_code
_entity_poly.pdbx_strand_id
1 'polypeptide(L)'
;MKILPLDPSDQAVVAIPARIGSTRLPRKVLLEINGKPMLHHVIERSQKAELVTKVFVITDNEEVFESVGPTGAKALMSDPECSSGTARIASVIDQLPGGIIINVQADQPVVEPKLIDGIIQKLVNTEADISTPIWQIQTTEQLSDASVVKVVCGHQG
;
A
#
# COMPACT_ATOMS: atom_id res chain seq x y z
N MET A 1 -8.48 -18.86 8.77
CA MET A 1 -7.43 -19.28 7.82
C MET A 1 -6.12 -19.30 8.60
N LYS A 2 -5.37 -20.39 8.59
CA LYS A 2 -4.10 -20.48 9.34
C LYS A 2 -3.03 -19.79 8.50
N ILE A 3 -2.44 -18.72 9.03
CA ILE A 3 -1.34 -18.01 8.37
C ILE A 3 -0.11 -18.90 8.50
N LEU A 4 0.48 -19.30 7.36
CA LEU A 4 1.73 -20.04 7.33
C LEU A 4 2.89 -19.04 7.34
N PRO A 5 3.99 -19.33 8.09
CA PRO A 5 5.18 -18.49 8.04
C PRO A 5 5.76 -18.50 6.62
N LEU A 6 6.21 -17.31 6.16
CA LEU A 6 6.90 -17.15 4.89
C LEU A 6 8.32 -17.71 4.97
N ASP A 7 8.81 -18.21 3.84
CA ASP A 7 10.24 -18.46 3.66
C ASP A 7 11.02 -17.12 3.82
N PRO A 8 12.23 -17.11 4.35
CA PRO A 8 13.05 -15.90 4.42
C PRO A 8 13.24 -15.16 3.08
N SER A 9 13.21 -15.87 1.96
CA SER A 9 13.23 -15.30 0.61
C SER A 9 11.94 -14.56 0.23
N ASP A 10 10.81 -14.95 0.86
CA ASP A 10 9.47 -14.41 0.60
C ASP A 10 9.06 -13.32 1.60
N GLN A 11 10.03 -12.72 2.29
CA GLN A 11 9.72 -11.63 3.22
C GLN A 11 8.93 -10.53 2.53
N ALA A 12 7.79 -10.17 3.13
CA ALA A 12 6.91 -9.15 2.62
C ALA A 12 7.13 -7.82 3.35
N VAL A 13 7.20 -6.75 2.58
CA VAL A 13 7.23 -5.37 3.08
C VAL A 13 6.09 -4.57 2.50
N VAL A 14 5.53 -3.66 3.30
CA VAL A 14 4.57 -2.67 2.78
C VAL A 14 5.32 -1.43 2.34
N ALA A 15 5.01 -0.97 1.14
CA ALA A 15 5.48 0.29 0.57
C ALA A 15 4.29 1.23 0.37
N ILE A 16 4.31 2.38 1.04
CA ILE A 16 3.25 3.39 1.01
C ILE A 16 3.77 4.60 0.23
N PRO A 17 3.40 4.77 -1.05
CA PRO A 17 3.76 5.96 -1.80
C PRO A 17 2.93 7.14 -1.29
N ALA A 18 3.58 8.19 -0.79
CA ALA A 18 2.94 9.35 -0.23
C ALA A 18 3.46 10.64 -0.89
N ARG A 19 2.56 11.42 -1.48
CA ARG A 19 2.88 12.75 -2.03
C ARG A 19 2.04 13.82 -1.35
N ILE A 20 2.62 15.00 -1.18
CA ILE A 20 1.89 16.12 -0.60
C ILE A 20 0.95 16.78 -1.60
N GLY A 21 1.29 16.73 -2.89
CA GLY A 21 0.49 17.29 -3.98
C GLY A 21 -0.76 16.45 -4.23
N SER A 22 -1.91 16.99 -3.88
CA SER A 22 -3.23 16.47 -4.24
C SER A 22 -4.06 17.59 -4.82
N THR A 23 -4.59 17.40 -6.03
CA THR A 23 -5.37 18.45 -6.74
C THR A 23 -6.72 18.73 -6.08
N ARG A 24 -7.36 17.71 -5.49
CA ARG A 24 -8.68 17.82 -4.85
C ARG A 24 -8.61 18.24 -3.38
N LEU A 25 -7.58 17.82 -2.66
CA LEU A 25 -7.42 18.07 -1.23
C LEU A 25 -5.93 18.23 -0.91
N PRO A 26 -5.41 19.48 -0.88
CA PRO A 26 -4.00 19.73 -0.59
C PRO A 26 -3.57 19.09 0.73
N ARG A 27 -2.34 18.55 0.78
CA ARG A 27 -1.75 17.94 1.98
C ARG A 27 -2.58 16.78 2.56
N LYS A 28 -3.39 16.11 1.74
CA LYS A 28 -4.35 15.07 2.16
C LYS A 28 -3.75 14.06 3.14
N VAL A 29 -2.53 13.59 2.89
CA VAL A 29 -1.88 12.54 3.68
C VAL A 29 -1.52 12.98 5.10
N LEU A 30 -1.37 14.29 5.33
CA LEU A 30 -1.08 14.89 6.64
C LEU A 30 -2.33 15.44 7.34
N LEU A 31 -3.50 15.41 6.71
CA LEU A 31 -4.74 15.84 7.37
C LEU A 31 -5.09 14.88 8.50
N GLU A 32 -5.52 15.46 9.60
CA GLU A 32 -5.84 14.70 10.81
C GLU A 32 -7.21 14.01 10.73
N ILE A 33 -7.21 12.76 11.12
CA ILE A 33 -8.39 11.96 11.40
C ILE A 33 -8.31 11.60 12.89
N ASN A 34 -9.22 12.12 13.70
CA ASN A 34 -9.21 11.94 15.16
C ASN A 34 -7.86 12.31 15.82
N GLY A 35 -7.31 13.47 15.45
CA GLY A 35 -6.06 13.99 16.05
C GLY A 35 -4.79 13.29 15.59
N LYS A 36 -4.82 12.51 14.50
CA LYS A 36 -3.68 11.78 13.95
C LYS A 36 -3.66 11.92 12.42
N PRO A 37 -2.51 12.20 11.78
CA PRO A 37 -2.40 12.26 10.33
C PRO A 37 -2.96 11.01 9.65
N MET A 38 -3.65 11.17 8.51
CA MET A 38 -4.21 10.06 7.72
C MET A 38 -3.14 9.00 7.41
N LEU A 39 -1.94 9.42 7.04
CA LEU A 39 -0.80 8.53 6.76
C LEU A 39 -0.47 7.63 7.95
N HIS A 40 -0.51 8.17 9.18
CA HIS A 40 -0.20 7.38 10.37
C HIS A 40 -1.21 6.25 10.61
N HIS A 41 -2.50 6.46 10.28
CA HIS A 41 -3.49 5.38 10.32
C HIS A 41 -3.14 4.27 9.34
N VAL A 42 -2.74 4.61 8.11
CA VAL A 42 -2.33 3.62 7.10
C VAL A 42 -1.11 2.83 7.57
N ILE A 43 -0.09 3.53 8.12
CA ILE A 43 1.12 2.90 8.66
C ILE A 43 0.77 1.90 9.77
N GLU A 44 0.03 2.35 10.79
CA GLU A 44 -0.33 1.51 11.94
C GLU A 44 -1.15 0.28 11.54
N ARG A 45 -2.04 0.42 10.58
CA ARG A 45 -2.83 -0.71 10.09
C ARG A 45 -1.95 -1.68 9.29
N SER A 46 -1.04 -1.17 8.47
CA SER A 46 -0.08 -1.99 7.74
C SER A 46 0.87 -2.76 8.68
N GLN A 47 1.30 -2.13 9.78
CA GLN A 47 2.13 -2.76 10.80
C GLN A 47 1.42 -3.87 11.60
N LYS A 48 0.09 -3.91 11.59
CA LYS A 48 -0.72 -4.96 12.24
C LYS A 48 -0.90 -6.20 11.37
N ALA A 49 -0.49 -6.19 10.12
CA ALA A 49 -0.49 -7.38 9.28
C ALA A 49 0.60 -8.36 9.77
N GLU A 50 0.25 -9.63 9.92
CA GLU A 50 1.11 -10.64 10.57
C GLU A 50 2.28 -11.08 9.68
N LEU A 51 2.11 -10.99 8.35
CA LEU A 51 3.12 -11.39 7.37
C LEU A 51 4.03 -10.24 6.94
N VAL A 52 3.75 -9.00 7.38
CA VAL A 52 4.54 -7.82 7.04
C VAL A 52 5.71 -7.67 8.00
N THR A 53 6.92 -7.68 7.46
CA THR A 53 8.14 -7.51 8.27
C THR A 53 8.51 -6.05 8.53
N LYS A 54 8.25 -5.18 7.57
CA LYS A 54 8.54 -3.73 7.66
C LYS A 54 7.57 -2.91 6.84
N VAL A 55 7.37 -1.66 7.27
CA VAL A 55 6.57 -0.65 6.53
C VAL A 55 7.49 0.49 6.13
N PHE A 56 7.43 0.85 4.85
CA PHE A 56 8.16 1.97 4.25
C PHE A 56 7.19 3.00 3.72
N VAL A 57 7.49 4.27 3.95
CA VAL A 57 6.80 5.39 3.29
C VAL A 57 7.77 6.00 2.29
N ILE A 58 7.34 6.11 1.04
CA ILE A 58 8.16 6.65 -0.05
C ILE A 58 7.57 7.99 -0.47
N THR A 59 8.34 9.06 -0.33
CA THR A 59 7.87 10.43 -0.55
C THR A 59 8.93 11.29 -1.22
N ASP A 60 8.51 12.37 -1.86
CA ASP A 60 9.34 13.44 -2.41
C ASP A 60 9.28 14.71 -1.55
N ASN A 61 8.69 14.65 -0.37
CA ASN A 61 8.42 15.81 0.47
C ASN A 61 8.97 15.65 1.89
N GLU A 62 9.77 16.62 2.33
CA GLU A 62 10.45 16.60 3.63
C GLU A 62 9.48 16.53 4.81
N GLU A 63 8.37 17.27 4.76
CA GLU A 63 7.39 17.27 5.85
C GLU A 63 6.73 15.89 6.03
N VAL A 64 6.42 15.21 4.91
CA VAL A 64 5.91 13.84 4.95
C VAL A 64 6.98 12.90 5.49
N PHE A 65 8.24 13.07 5.05
CA PHE A 65 9.37 12.26 5.50
C PHE A 65 9.56 12.36 7.02
N GLU A 66 9.61 13.59 7.56
CA GLU A 66 9.77 13.85 8.99
C GLU A 66 8.60 13.30 9.82
N SER A 67 7.36 13.38 9.28
CA SER A 67 6.17 12.90 9.98
C SER A 67 6.18 11.40 10.25
N VAL A 68 6.95 10.62 9.49
CA VAL A 68 7.00 9.15 9.62
C VAL A 68 7.78 8.70 10.87
N GLY A 69 8.80 9.45 11.30
CA GLY A 69 9.70 9.06 12.38
C GLY A 69 9.02 8.49 13.64
N PRO A 70 8.00 9.17 14.20
CA PRO A 70 7.31 8.70 15.41
C PRO A 70 6.52 7.38 15.25
N THR A 71 6.26 6.92 14.02
CA THR A 71 5.43 5.74 13.75
C THR A 71 6.18 4.41 13.82
N GLY A 72 7.51 4.43 13.84
CA GLY A 72 8.34 3.23 13.73
C GLY A 72 8.48 2.67 12.31
N ALA A 73 7.79 3.23 11.32
CA ALA A 73 8.02 2.93 9.91
C ALA A 73 9.30 3.61 9.41
N LYS A 74 9.78 3.23 8.23
CA LYS A 74 10.93 3.86 7.58
C LYS A 74 10.47 4.80 6.47
N ALA A 75 11.05 5.99 6.41
CA ALA A 75 10.85 6.90 5.28
C ALA A 75 12.00 6.77 4.28
N LEU A 76 11.68 6.84 2.98
CA LEU A 76 12.64 6.91 1.88
C LEU A 76 12.28 8.08 0.98
N MET A 77 13.30 8.85 0.60
CA MET A 77 13.12 9.92 -0.40
C MET A 77 13.14 9.32 -1.80
N SER A 78 12.22 9.79 -2.62
CA SER A 78 12.07 9.40 -4.03
C SER A 78 12.27 10.57 -4.98
N ASP A 79 12.42 10.27 -6.25
CA ASP A 79 12.40 11.28 -7.31
C ASP A 79 11.04 12.02 -7.31
N PRO A 80 11.02 13.37 -7.31
CA PRO A 80 9.79 14.15 -7.40
C PRO A 80 9.05 13.95 -8.73
N GLU A 81 9.77 13.63 -9.81
CA GLU A 81 9.21 13.43 -11.16
C GLU A 81 8.45 12.11 -11.34
N CYS A 82 8.29 11.31 -10.27
CA CYS A 82 7.54 10.05 -10.36
C CYS A 82 6.08 10.28 -10.77
N SER A 83 5.68 9.70 -11.91
CA SER A 83 4.36 9.88 -12.52
C SER A 83 3.21 9.18 -11.76
N SER A 84 3.53 8.18 -10.93
CA SER A 84 2.54 7.39 -10.18
C SER A 84 3.10 6.88 -8.85
N GLY A 85 2.21 6.37 -7.98
CA GLY A 85 2.62 5.71 -6.74
C GLY A 85 3.48 4.48 -7.00
N THR A 86 3.17 3.69 -8.01
CA THR A 86 3.97 2.53 -8.41
C THR A 86 5.35 2.94 -8.93
N ALA A 87 5.43 3.98 -9.78
CA ALA A 87 6.71 4.52 -10.23
C ALA A 87 7.57 5.03 -9.07
N ARG A 88 6.94 5.64 -8.05
CA ARG A 88 7.59 6.10 -6.84
C ARG A 88 8.20 4.95 -6.03
N ILE A 89 7.48 3.84 -5.88
CA ILE A 89 8.02 2.64 -5.23
C ILE A 89 9.18 2.08 -6.05
N ALA A 90 9.02 1.98 -7.37
CA ALA A 90 10.04 1.46 -8.27
C ALA A 90 11.35 2.27 -8.23
N SER A 91 11.28 3.61 -8.02
CA SER A 91 12.46 4.47 -7.95
C SER A 91 13.38 4.18 -6.76
N VAL A 92 12.91 3.45 -5.75
CA VAL A 92 13.67 3.08 -4.55
C VAL A 92 13.70 1.58 -4.32
N ILE A 93 13.40 0.77 -5.34
CA ILE A 93 13.22 -0.67 -5.22
C ILE A 93 14.44 -1.37 -4.59
N ASP A 94 15.65 -0.95 -4.95
CA ASP A 94 16.91 -1.51 -4.44
C ASP A 94 17.14 -1.24 -2.94
N GLN A 95 16.37 -0.33 -2.34
CA GLN A 95 16.43 -0.01 -0.91
C GLN A 95 15.38 -0.78 -0.09
N LEU A 96 14.46 -1.48 -0.76
CA LEU A 96 13.41 -2.26 -0.11
C LEU A 96 13.89 -3.70 0.08
N PRO A 97 13.94 -4.21 1.33
CA PRO A 97 14.27 -5.60 1.58
C PRO A 97 13.07 -6.50 1.27
N GLY A 98 13.35 -7.76 0.95
CA GLY A 98 12.33 -8.78 0.76
C GLY A 98 11.96 -9.02 -0.71
N GLY A 99 11.35 -10.17 -0.97
CA GLY A 99 10.91 -10.60 -2.30
C GLY A 99 9.50 -10.12 -2.66
N ILE A 100 8.69 -9.73 -1.67
CA ILE A 100 7.28 -9.33 -1.86
C ILE A 100 7.09 -7.88 -1.42
N ILE A 101 6.59 -7.04 -2.33
CA ILE A 101 6.30 -5.64 -2.04
C ILE A 101 4.80 -5.38 -2.17
N ILE A 102 4.18 -4.98 -1.07
CA ILE A 102 2.76 -4.64 -1.01
C ILE A 102 2.60 -3.13 -1.15
N ASN A 103 2.02 -2.71 -2.26
CA ASN A 103 1.69 -1.30 -2.51
C ASN A 103 0.38 -0.93 -1.80
N VAL A 104 0.46 -0.23 -0.69
CA VAL A 104 -0.70 0.32 0.04
C VAL A 104 -0.77 1.82 -0.18
N GLN A 105 -1.90 2.32 -0.68
CA GLN A 105 -2.05 3.75 -0.95
C GLN A 105 -2.17 4.56 0.35
N ALA A 106 -1.50 5.73 0.41
CA ALA A 106 -1.47 6.60 1.58
C ALA A 106 -2.85 7.17 1.98
N ASP A 107 -3.87 7.00 1.15
CA ASP A 107 -5.23 7.46 1.39
C ASP A 107 -6.22 6.32 1.75
N GLN A 108 -5.69 5.21 2.24
CA GLN A 108 -6.49 4.07 2.72
C GLN A 108 -6.39 3.90 4.26
N PRO A 109 -6.87 4.87 5.07
CA PRO A 109 -6.69 4.85 6.53
C PRO A 109 -7.43 3.70 7.23
N VAL A 110 -8.31 3.02 6.53
CA VAL A 110 -9.10 1.87 7.03
C VAL A 110 -8.70 0.55 6.38
N VAL A 111 -7.53 0.47 5.73
CA VAL A 111 -7.04 -0.79 5.13
C VAL A 111 -7.05 -1.91 6.17
N GLU A 112 -7.60 -3.07 5.82
CA GLU A 112 -7.68 -4.20 6.75
C GLU A 112 -6.36 -4.99 6.77
N PRO A 113 -5.71 -5.18 7.94
CA PRO A 113 -4.47 -5.95 8.05
C PRO A 113 -4.61 -7.38 7.47
N LYS A 114 -5.73 -8.03 7.73
CA LYS A 114 -6.03 -9.37 7.19
C LYS A 114 -6.13 -9.41 5.66
N LEU A 115 -6.51 -8.30 5.02
CA LEU A 115 -6.50 -8.19 3.57
C LEU A 115 -5.06 -8.20 3.05
N ILE A 116 -4.16 -7.47 3.70
CA ILE A 116 -2.73 -7.46 3.36
C ILE A 116 -2.15 -8.88 3.48
N ASP A 117 -2.40 -9.55 4.60
CA ASP A 117 -1.95 -10.94 4.79
C ASP A 117 -2.53 -11.90 3.74
N GLY A 118 -3.81 -11.73 3.41
CA GLY A 118 -4.49 -12.54 2.39
C GLY A 118 -3.89 -12.38 0.99
N ILE A 119 -3.51 -11.16 0.60
CA ILE A 119 -2.85 -10.88 -0.68
C ILE A 119 -1.48 -11.55 -0.72
N ILE A 120 -0.69 -11.43 0.35
CA ILE A 120 0.63 -12.05 0.47
C ILE A 120 0.50 -13.58 0.34
N GLN A 121 -0.40 -14.19 1.11
CA GLN A 121 -0.61 -15.63 1.05
C GLN A 121 -1.06 -16.12 -0.32
N LYS A 122 -1.94 -15.36 -0.99
CA LYS A 122 -2.38 -15.71 -2.34
C LYS A 122 -1.21 -15.70 -3.32
N LEU A 123 -0.33 -14.71 -3.24
CA LEU A 123 0.84 -14.60 -4.10
C LEU A 123 1.80 -15.77 -3.88
N VAL A 124 2.16 -16.07 -2.61
CA VAL A 124 3.10 -17.15 -2.27
C VAL A 124 2.57 -18.56 -2.64
N ASN A 125 1.25 -18.74 -2.58
CA ASN A 125 0.62 -20.03 -2.89
C ASN A 125 0.28 -20.22 -4.38
N THR A 126 0.70 -19.31 -5.25
CA THR A 126 0.47 -19.38 -6.70
C THR A 126 1.75 -19.02 -7.46
N GLU A 127 1.79 -19.32 -8.74
CA GLU A 127 2.88 -18.89 -9.64
C GLU A 127 2.65 -17.48 -10.21
N ALA A 128 1.75 -16.69 -9.60
CA ALA A 128 1.43 -15.35 -10.07
C ALA A 128 2.50 -14.34 -9.65
N ASP A 129 2.87 -13.45 -10.55
CA ASP A 129 3.80 -12.33 -10.27
C ASP A 129 3.11 -11.18 -9.52
N ILE A 130 1.79 -11.06 -9.63
CA ILE A 130 1.01 -9.97 -9.03
C ILE A 130 -0.28 -10.53 -8.43
N SER A 131 -0.61 -10.06 -7.21
CA SER A 131 -1.89 -10.31 -6.54
C SER A 131 -2.54 -8.98 -6.16
N THR A 132 -3.81 -8.81 -6.47
CA THR A 132 -4.58 -7.61 -6.11
C THR A 132 -5.96 -7.98 -5.57
N PRO A 133 -6.46 -7.29 -4.54
CA PRO A 133 -7.81 -7.54 -4.06
C PRO A 133 -8.82 -6.92 -5.03
N ILE A 134 -9.89 -7.65 -5.26
CA ILE A 134 -11.03 -7.16 -6.06
C ILE A 134 -12.31 -7.24 -5.24
N TRP A 135 -13.26 -6.39 -5.58
CA TRP A 135 -14.57 -6.35 -4.96
C TRP A 135 -15.65 -6.54 -6.03
N GLN A 136 -16.65 -7.34 -5.71
CA GLN A 136 -17.74 -7.56 -6.65
C GLN A 136 -18.56 -6.28 -6.84
N ILE A 137 -18.82 -5.90 -8.10
CA ILE A 137 -19.74 -4.80 -8.43
C ILE A 137 -21.14 -5.19 -7.95
N GLN A 138 -21.80 -4.28 -7.24
CA GLN A 138 -23.10 -4.52 -6.62
C GLN A 138 -24.24 -3.88 -7.40
N THR A 139 -23.98 -2.82 -8.16
CA THR A 139 -25.02 -2.07 -8.87
C THR A 139 -24.63 -1.72 -10.30
N THR A 140 -25.65 -1.45 -11.14
CA THR A 140 -25.44 -1.02 -12.52
C THR A 140 -24.75 0.34 -12.61
N GLU A 141 -25.00 1.22 -11.64
CA GLU A 141 -24.36 2.53 -11.56
C GLU A 141 -22.84 2.37 -11.37
N GLN A 142 -22.38 1.47 -10.49
CA GLN A 142 -20.96 1.16 -10.33
C GLN A 142 -20.33 0.62 -11.62
N LEU A 143 -21.09 -0.16 -12.40
CA LEU A 143 -20.62 -0.65 -13.69
C LEU A 143 -20.41 0.47 -14.70
N SER A 144 -21.30 1.47 -14.69
CA SER A 144 -21.28 2.60 -15.62
C SER A 144 -20.36 3.75 -15.18
N ASP A 145 -20.03 3.85 -13.89
CA ASP A 145 -19.21 4.92 -13.33
C ASP A 145 -17.76 4.79 -13.78
N ALA A 146 -17.25 5.78 -14.52
CA ALA A 146 -15.87 5.81 -15.02
C ALA A 146 -14.81 5.91 -13.89
N SER A 147 -15.19 6.37 -12.69
CA SER A 147 -14.30 6.46 -11.53
C SER A 147 -14.07 5.10 -10.83
N VAL A 148 -14.97 4.14 -11.05
CA VAL A 148 -14.82 2.77 -10.54
C VAL A 148 -13.97 1.95 -11.50
N VAL A 149 -12.82 1.48 -11.06
CA VAL A 149 -11.96 0.59 -11.83
C VAL A 149 -12.62 -0.79 -11.93
N LYS A 150 -12.74 -1.31 -13.17
CA LYS A 150 -13.31 -2.63 -13.44
C LYS A 150 -12.22 -3.65 -13.71
N VAL A 151 -12.40 -4.84 -13.17
CA VAL A 151 -11.54 -5.99 -13.43
C VAL A 151 -12.37 -7.09 -14.09
N VAL A 152 -11.86 -7.67 -15.15
CA VAL A 152 -12.43 -8.85 -15.80
C VAL A 152 -11.57 -10.05 -15.40
N CYS A 153 -12.20 -11.04 -14.78
CA CYS A 153 -11.54 -12.27 -14.40
C CYS A 153 -11.65 -13.31 -15.54
N GLY A 154 -10.57 -14.05 -15.75
CA GLY A 154 -10.60 -15.24 -16.61
C GLY A 154 -11.25 -16.43 -15.89
N HIS A 155 -11.30 -17.59 -16.58
CA HIS A 155 -11.86 -18.82 -16.00
C HIS A 155 -11.07 -19.38 -14.80
N GLN A 156 -9.84 -18.95 -14.62
CA GLN A 156 -8.95 -19.43 -13.54
C GLN A 156 -8.67 -18.37 -12.44
N GLY A 157 -9.39 -17.26 -12.46
CA GLY A 157 -9.24 -16.13 -11.53
C GLY A 157 -8.61 -14.92 -12.15
#